data_da2370f147d27c7996e1a1d36dc158a4
#
_entry.id   da2370f147d27c7996e1a1d36dc158a4
#
_cell.length_a   1.000
_cell.length_b   1.000
_cell.length_c   1.000
_cell.angle_alpha   90.00
_cell.angle_beta   90.00
_cell.angle_gamma   90.00
#
_symmetry.space_group_name_H-M   'P 1'
#
loop_
_entity.id
_entity.type
_entity.pdbx_description
1 polymer ?
#
loop_
_entity_poly.entity_id
_entity_poly.type
_entity_poly.pdbx_seq_one_letter_code
_entity_poly.pdbx_strand_id
1 'polypeptide(L)'
;MDPFAFLAEAYEAWYETPLGAYVIAEEERALKGLLPPGESLLEVGAGTGYWLRRLPYPRRVGVEPSEAMLAVGRRRAPEATWVRAWGEALPFSGESFDVVLLFTTLEFVEDVERVLLEARRVLRPGGALVVGVLEALSPWAALYRRLGEKGVLPWARARFLARVVVAGDPTLQL
;
A
#
# COMPACT_ATOMS: atom_id res chain seq x y z
N MET A 1 -4.20 -18.00 6.65
CA MET A 1 -3.09 -17.80 7.64
C MET A 1 -2.43 -16.48 7.27
N ASP A 2 -2.26 -15.57 8.23
CA ASP A 2 -1.63 -14.26 8.00
C ASP A 2 -0.14 -14.44 7.63
N PRO A 3 0.28 -14.13 6.40
CA PRO A 3 1.66 -14.33 5.97
C PRO A 3 2.65 -13.39 6.66
N PHE A 4 2.15 -12.34 7.30
CA PHE A 4 2.94 -11.33 7.98
C PHE A 4 3.00 -11.49 9.51
N ALA A 5 2.31 -12.50 10.07
CA ALA A 5 2.18 -12.68 11.53
C ALA A 5 3.52 -12.69 12.29
N PHE A 6 4.60 -13.15 11.65
CA PHE A 6 5.94 -13.23 12.26
C PHE A 6 6.99 -12.36 11.55
N LEU A 7 6.56 -11.53 10.60
CA LEU A 7 7.46 -10.82 9.69
C LEU A 7 7.45 -9.30 9.87
N ALA A 8 6.54 -8.75 10.68
CA ALA A 8 6.33 -7.30 10.77
C ALA A 8 7.60 -6.52 11.17
N GLU A 9 8.36 -7.01 12.17
CA GLU A 9 9.61 -6.36 12.59
C GLU A 9 10.73 -6.57 11.58
N ALA A 10 10.82 -7.75 10.96
CA ALA A 10 11.80 -8.03 9.91
C ALA A 10 11.51 -7.20 8.64
N TYR A 11 10.24 -6.95 8.35
CA TYR A 11 9.81 -6.09 7.26
C TYR A 11 10.30 -4.64 7.46
N GLU A 12 10.17 -4.10 8.66
CA GLU A 12 10.70 -2.78 8.98
C GLU A 12 12.25 -2.73 8.94
N ALA A 13 12.93 -3.75 9.49
CA ALA A 13 14.38 -3.82 9.49
C ALA A 13 14.96 -3.88 8.06
N TRP A 14 14.20 -4.45 7.11
CA TRP A 14 14.65 -4.48 5.71
C TRP A 14 14.81 -3.07 5.12
N TYR A 15 13.97 -2.12 5.48
CA TYR A 15 14.07 -0.74 5.00
C TYR A 15 15.37 -0.03 5.44
N GLU A 16 16.00 -0.51 6.51
CA GLU A 16 17.27 0.01 7.02
C GLU A 16 18.49 -0.59 6.30
N THR A 17 18.29 -1.64 5.49
CA THR A 17 19.37 -2.19 4.65
C THR A 17 19.73 -1.24 3.52
N PRO A 18 20.98 -1.29 2.97
CA PRO A 18 21.35 -0.45 1.82
C PRO A 18 20.42 -0.60 0.61
N LEU A 19 19.98 -1.84 0.34
CA LEU A 19 19.04 -2.11 -0.75
C LEU A 19 17.66 -1.56 -0.44
N GLY A 20 17.15 -1.77 0.77
CA GLY A 20 15.85 -1.26 1.21
C GLY A 20 15.82 0.26 1.18
N ALA A 21 16.86 0.92 1.68
CA ALA A 21 16.97 2.38 1.65
C ALA A 21 16.97 2.94 0.22
N TYR A 22 17.64 2.26 -0.72
CA TYR A 22 17.61 2.65 -2.13
C TYR A 22 16.21 2.52 -2.73
N VAL A 23 15.55 1.37 -2.52
CA VAL A 23 14.17 1.14 -3.01
C VAL A 23 13.23 2.20 -2.48
N ILE A 24 13.26 2.46 -1.17
CA ILE A 24 12.42 3.49 -0.54
C ILE A 24 12.64 4.88 -1.13
N ALA A 25 13.88 5.25 -1.42
CA ALA A 25 14.18 6.56 -2.01
C ALA A 25 13.55 6.71 -3.41
N GLU A 26 13.55 5.65 -4.22
CA GLU A 26 12.89 5.65 -5.54
C GLU A 26 11.36 5.69 -5.41
N GLU A 27 10.80 4.90 -4.51
CA GLU A 27 9.36 4.88 -4.22
C GLU A 27 8.87 6.22 -3.69
N GLU A 28 9.62 6.86 -2.78
CA GLU A 28 9.29 8.19 -2.25
C GLU A 28 9.29 9.25 -3.34
N ARG A 29 10.26 9.20 -4.25
CA ARG A 29 10.32 10.11 -5.40
C ARG A 29 9.08 9.95 -6.30
N ALA A 30 8.69 8.70 -6.59
CA ALA A 30 7.51 8.40 -7.38
C ALA A 30 6.22 8.88 -6.70
N LEU A 31 6.06 8.59 -5.40
CA LEU A 31 4.88 9.02 -4.63
C LEU A 31 4.75 10.54 -4.54
N LYS A 32 5.84 11.26 -4.30
CA LYS A 32 5.84 12.73 -4.26
C LYS A 32 5.38 13.36 -5.59
N GLY A 33 5.63 12.68 -6.71
CA GLY A 33 5.19 13.14 -8.03
C GLY A 33 3.71 12.83 -8.34
N LEU A 34 3.11 11.87 -7.65
CA LEU A 34 1.77 11.36 -7.95
C LEU A 34 0.71 11.79 -6.95
N LEU A 35 1.09 12.02 -5.69
CA LEU A 35 0.14 12.35 -4.63
C LEU A 35 -0.30 13.82 -4.73
N PRO A 36 -1.60 14.09 -4.97
CA PRO A 36 -2.12 15.45 -4.97
C PRO A 36 -2.24 16.00 -3.54
N PRO A 37 -2.35 17.31 -3.36
CA PRO A 37 -2.71 17.90 -2.08
C PRO A 37 -4.13 17.47 -1.66
N GLY A 38 -4.38 17.41 -0.35
CA GLY A 38 -5.67 17.04 0.22
C GLY A 38 -5.65 17.09 1.74
N GLU A 39 -6.83 17.00 2.35
CA GLU A 39 -7.01 17.01 3.79
C GLU A 39 -7.00 15.59 4.39
N SER A 40 -7.35 14.58 3.57
CA SER A 40 -7.53 13.21 4.04
C SER A 40 -6.97 12.17 3.07
N LEU A 41 -6.20 11.23 3.64
CA LEU A 41 -5.64 10.08 2.93
C LEU A 41 -6.05 8.79 3.62
N LEU A 42 -6.48 7.83 2.82
CA LEU A 42 -6.63 6.43 3.21
C LEU A 42 -5.53 5.61 2.54
N GLU A 43 -4.71 4.93 3.33
CA GLU A 43 -3.79 3.90 2.84
C GLU A 43 -4.40 2.52 3.09
N VAL A 44 -4.67 1.77 2.01
CA VAL A 44 -5.19 0.40 2.07
C VAL A 44 -4.03 -0.57 1.94
N GLY A 45 -3.91 -1.50 2.88
CA GLY A 45 -2.74 -2.35 3.03
C GLY A 45 -1.56 -1.57 3.61
N ALA A 46 -1.82 -0.75 4.63
CA ALA A 46 -0.85 0.18 5.20
C ALA A 46 0.35 -0.51 5.90
N GLY A 47 0.27 -1.82 6.12
CA GLY A 47 1.34 -2.61 6.72
C GLY A 47 1.77 -2.04 8.06
N THR A 48 3.05 -1.76 8.20
CA THR A 48 3.65 -1.15 9.38
C THR A 48 3.54 0.39 9.41
N GLY A 49 2.85 1.00 8.45
CA GLY A 49 2.65 2.44 8.37
C GLY A 49 3.84 3.22 7.88
N TYR A 50 4.69 2.60 7.08
CA TYR A 50 5.90 3.27 6.57
C TYR A 50 5.58 4.56 5.84
N TRP A 51 4.63 4.55 4.90
CA TRP A 51 4.19 5.73 4.16
C TRP A 51 3.25 6.60 4.99
N LEU A 52 2.32 6.00 5.72
CA LEU A 52 1.31 6.71 6.50
C LEU A 52 1.91 7.73 7.48
N ARG A 53 3.05 7.42 8.10
CA ARG A 53 3.76 8.35 9.02
C ARG A 53 4.52 9.47 8.31
N ARG A 54 4.79 9.35 7.00
CA ARG A 54 5.60 10.28 6.22
C ARG A 54 4.80 11.20 5.30
N LEU A 55 3.58 10.80 4.95
CA LEU A 55 2.77 11.54 4.00
C LEU A 55 2.13 12.77 4.66
N PRO A 56 2.15 13.96 3.99
CA PRO A 56 1.80 15.25 4.58
C PRO A 56 0.29 15.53 4.57
N TYR A 57 -0.53 14.55 4.96
CA TYR A 57 -1.98 14.74 5.06
C TYR A 57 -2.41 14.94 6.51
N PRO A 58 -3.24 15.96 6.82
CA PRO A 58 -3.73 16.19 8.18
C PRO A 58 -4.46 15.00 8.78
N ARG A 59 -5.37 14.40 8.02
CA ARG A 59 -6.09 13.18 8.40
C ARG A 59 -5.54 11.98 7.64
N ARG A 60 -4.94 11.05 8.36
CA ARG A 60 -4.39 9.81 7.80
C ARG A 60 -5.03 8.60 8.42
N VAL A 61 -5.52 7.69 7.59
CA VAL A 61 -6.16 6.44 7.99
C VAL A 61 -5.44 5.28 7.32
N GLY A 62 -5.02 4.30 8.10
CA GLY A 62 -4.43 3.04 7.62
C GLY A 62 -5.40 1.89 7.82
N VAL A 63 -5.64 1.13 6.75
CA VAL A 63 -6.34 -0.15 6.77
C VAL A 63 -5.34 -1.27 6.56
N GLU A 64 -5.36 -2.26 7.46
CA GLU A 64 -4.45 -3.40 7.40
C GLU A 64 -5.12 -4.64 8.01
N PRO A 65 -5.18 -5.79 7.30
CA PRO A 65 -5.79 -7.00 7.83
C PRO A 65 -4.92 -7.75 8.85
N SER A 66 -3.58 -7.64 8.75
CA SER A 66 -2.65 -8.31 9.65
C SER A 66 -2.58 -7.61 11.00
N GLU A 67 -2.95 -8.32 12.08
CA GLU A 67 -2.84 -7.77 13.44
C GLU A 67 -1.38 -7.48 13.83
N ALA A 68 -0.43 -8.29 13.36
CA ALA A 68 0.99 -8.08 13.63
C ALA A 68 1.50 -6.79 12.99
N MET A 69 1.14 -6.54 11.74
CA MET A 69 1.47 -5.30 11.02
C MET A 69 0.80 -4.09 11.68
N LEU A 70 -0.49 -4.18 12.00
CA LEU A 70 -1.24 -3.15 12.72
C LEU A 70 -0.60 -2.77 14.05
N ALA A 71 -0.16 -3.76 14.84
CA ALA A 71 0.48 -3.51 16.14
C ALA A 71 1.78 -2.69 15.98
N VAL A 72 2.57 -2.98 14.95
CA VAL A 72 3.76 -2.18 14.60
C VAL A 72 3.34 -0.79 14.11
N GLY A 73 2.35 -0.71 13.21
CA GLY A 73 1.86 0.53 12.64
C GLY A 73 1.37 1.52 13.71
N ARG A 74 0.54 1.05 14.65
CA ARG A 74 0.04 1.86 15.79
C ARG A 74 1.16 2.44 16.64
N ARG A 75 2.26 1.69 16.85
CA ARG A 75 3.42 2.20 17.59
C ARG A 75 4.23 3.22 16.78
N ARG A 76 4.31 3.05 15.46
CA ARG A 76 5.16 3.87 14.59
C ARG A 76 4.49 5.10 14.00
N ALA A 77 3.17 5.06 13.86
CA ALA A 77 2.34 6.18 13.41
C ALA A 77 1.13 6.36 14.36
N PRO A 78 1.37 6.73 15.63
CA PRO A 78 0.31 6.86 16.64
C PRO A 78 -0.66 8.00 16.34
N GLU A 79 -0.26 8.97 15.51
CA GLU A 79 -1.09 10.09 15.06
C GLU A 79 -2.08 9.71 13.95
N ALA A 80 -1.92 8.54 13.31
CA ALA A 80 -2.83 8.04 12.30
C ALA A 80 -3.97 7.21 12.93
N THR A 81 -5.10 7.17 12.26
CA THR A 81 -6.19 6.26 12.63
C THR A 81 -5.96 4.89 11.98
N TRP A 82 -6.04 3.84 12.77
CA TRP A 82 -5.80 2.48 12.32
C TRP A 82 -7.05 1.62 12.40
N VAL A 83 -7.38 0.97 11.30
CA VAL A 83 -8.56 0.10 11.19
C VAL A 83 -8.14 -1.28 10.67
N ARG A 84 -8.55 -2.32 11.38
CA ARG A 84 -8.37 -3.69 10.90
C ARG A 84 -9.49 -4.04 9.95
N ALA A 85 -9.17 -4.14 8.66
CA ALA A 85 -10.12 -4.56 7.62
C ALA A 85 -9.39 -5.06 6.37
N TRP A 86 -10.15 -5.68 5.47
CA TRP A 86 -9.70 -6.09 4.15
C TRP A 86 -10.00 -4.99 3.14
N GLY A 87 -9.15 -4.85 2.12
CA GLY A 87 -9.36 -3.87 1.05
C GLY A 87 -10.64 -4.11 0.24
N GLU A 88 -11.10 -5.36 0.18
CA GLU A 88 -12.33 -5.80 -0.47
C GLU A 88 -13.63 -5.34 0.24
N ALA A 89 -13.52 -4.88 1.48
CA ALA A 89 -14.66 -4.45 2.30
C ALA A 89 -14.25 -3.34 3.27
N LEU A 90 -14.14 -2.12 2.77
CA LEU A 90 -13.71 -0.97 3.54
C LEU A 90 -14.84 -0.46 4.47
N PRO A 91 -14.60 -0.36 5.79
CA PRO A 91 -15.64 0.01 6.76
C PRO A 91 -15.84 1.54 6.85
N PHE A 92 -15.91 2.20 5.71
CA PHE A 92 -16.11 3.64 5.61
C PHE A 92 -17.32 3.95 4.72
N SER A 93 -17.98 5.07 5.00
CA SER A 93 -18.98 5.63 4.11
C SER A 93 -18.39 5.99 2.75
N GLY A 94 -19.22 6.07 1.71
CA GLY A 94 -18.78 6.61 0.43
C GLY A 94 -18.31 8.06 0.56
N GLU A 95 -17.47 8.50 -0.36
CA GLU A 95 -17.01 9.89 -0.49
C GLU A 95 -16.37 10.44 0.79
N SER A 96 -15.54 9.62 1.46
CA SER A 96 -14.95 9.95 2.77
C SER A 96 -13.52 10.51 2.70
N PHE A 97 -12.81 10.27 1.58
CA PHE A 97 -11.40 10.59 1.45
C PHE A 97 -11.08 11.38 0.18
N ASP A 98 -10.10 12.29 0.27
CA ASP A 98 -9.59 13.03 -0.88
C ASP A 98 -8.61 12.18 -1.70
N VAL A 99 -7.84 11.32 -1.01
CA VAL A 99 -6.85 10.43 -1.63
C VAL A 99 -6.98 9.03 -1.04
N VAL A 100 -6.93 8.02 -1.92
CA VAL A 100 -6.74 6.62 -1.56
C VAL A 100 -5.43 6.15 -2.15
N LEU A 101 -4.57 5.58 -1.31
CA LEU A 101 -3.28 5.00 -1.68
C LEU A 101 -3.34 3.47 -1.55
N LEU A 102 -2.98 2.79 -2.62
CA LEU A 102 -2.73 1.36 -2.69
C LEU A 102 -1.27 1.18 -3.11
N PHE A 103 -0.36 0.96 -2.16
CA PHE A 103 1.06 0.87 -2.47
C PHE A 103 1.61 -0.53 -2.12
N THR A 104 2.01 -1.29 -3.15
CA THR A 104 2.41 -2.71 -3.04
C THR A 104 1.39 -3.55 -2.26
N THR A 105 0.12 -3.34 -2.54
CA THR A 105 -1.02 -3.95 -1.84
C THR A 105 -1.75 -4.95 -2.74
N LEU A 106 -1.96 -4.57 -4.02
CA LEU A 106 -2.76 -5.37 -4.95
C LEU A 106 -2.15 -6.75 -5.24
N GLU A 107 -0.86 -6.92 -4.97
CA GLU A 107 -0.14 -8.20 -5.07
C GLU A 107 -0.60 -9.24 -4.02
N PHE A 108 -1.23 -8.80 -2.94
CA PHE A 108 -1.59 -9.62 -1.78
C PHE A 108 -3.09 -9.82 -1.59
N VAL A 109 -3.92 -9.08 -2.32
CA VAL A 109 -5.38 -9.15 -2.20
C VAL A 109 -5.94 -10.34 -2.98
N GLU A 110 -7.10 -10.84 -2.57
CA GLU A 110 -7.78 -11.95 -3.24
C GLU A 110 -8.52 -11.46 -4.49
N ASP A 111 -9.22 -10.33 -4.39
CA ASP A 111 -10.04 -9.74 -5.44
C ASP A 111 -9.63 -8.29 -5.72
N VAL A 112 -8.77 -8.11 -6.72
CA VAL A 112 -8.25 -6.79 -7.14
C VAL A 112 -9.38 -5.87 -7.59
N GLU A 113 -10.36 -6.39 -8.36
CA GLU A 113 -11.48 -5.59 -8.85
C GLU A 113 -12.30 -5.05 -7.70
N ARG A 114 -12.61 -5.90 -6.73
CA ARG A 114 -13.36 -5.50 -5.54
C ARG A 114 -12.65 -4.44 -4.71
N VAL A 115 -11.33 -4.56 -4.54
CA VAL A 115 -10.51 -3.54 -3.86
C VAL A 115 -10.59 -2.20 -4.59
N LEU A 116 -10.45 -2.20 -5.91
CA LEU A 116 -10.53 -0.97 -6.70
C LEU A 116 -11.92 -0.33 -6.66
N LEU A 117 -13.00 -1.14 -6.67
CA LEU A 117 -14.38 -0.65 -6.50
C LEU A 117 -14.59 -0.02 -5.11
N GLU A 118 -14.09 -0.64 -4.05
CA GLU A 118 -14.15 -0.09 -2.70
C GLU A 118 -13.33 1.20 -2.57
N ALA A 119 -12.11 1.24 -3.13
CA ALA A 119 -11.29 2.43 -3.18
C ALA A 119 -12.03 3.60 -3.88
N ARG A 120 -12.65 3.32 -5.04
CA ARG A 120 -13.47 4.30 -5.75
C ARG A 120 -14.67 4.76 -4.93
N ARG A 121 -15.36 3.83 -4.26
CA ARG A 121 -16.57 4.14 -3.45
C ARG A 121 -16.27 5.12 -2.33
N VAL A 122 -15.11 4.96 -1.66
CA VAL A 122 -14.74 5.81 -0.52
C VAL A 122 -14.07 7.12 -0.92
N LEU A 123 -13.67 7.27 -2.18
CA LEU A 123 -13.15 8.53 -2.72
C LEU A 123 -14.27 9.56 -2.91
N ARG A 124 -13.98 10.80 -2.55
CA ARG A 124 -14.82 11.96 -2.87
C ARG A 124 -14.82 12.23 -4.38
N PRO A 125 -15.87 12.85 -4.91
CA PRO A 125 -15.84 13.39 -6.27
C PRO A 125 -14.62 14.31 -6.45
N GLY A 126 -13.84 14.07 -7.51
CA GLY A 126 -12.58 14.78 -7.75
C GLY A 126 -11.38 14.31 -6.91
N GLY A 127 -11.56 13.31 -6.05
CA GLY A 127 -10.48 12.67 -5.30
C GLY A 127 -9.57 11.81 -6.19
N ALA A 128 -8.40 11.46 -5.68
CA ALA A 128 -7.40 10.70 -6.43
C ALA A 128 -7.18 9.30 -5.86
N LEU A 129 -7.16 8.31 -6.73
CA LEU A 129 -6.65 6.97 -6.45
C LEU A 129 -5.19 6.89 -6.93
N VAL A 130 -4.26 6.63 -6.03
CA VAL A 130 -2.85 6.42 -6.34
C VAL A 130 -2.51 4.95 -6.09
N VAL A 131 -1.97 4.30 -7.11
CA VAL A 131 -1.64 2.87 -7.05
C VAL A 131 -0.18 2.67 -7.42
N GLY A 132 0.57 2.03 -6.53
CA GLY A 132 1.93 1.56 -6.78
C GLY A 132 1.95 0.03 -6.75
N VAL A 133 2.45 -0.60 -7.81
CA VAL A 133 2.55 -2.05 -7.93
C VAL A 133 3.93 -2.49 -8.40
N LEU A 134 4.33 -3.70 -8.05
CA LEU A 134 5.50 -4.37 -8.61
C LEU A 134 5.09 -5.02 -9.94
N GLU A 135 5.47 -4.38 -11.04
CA GLU A 135 5.18 -4.88 -12.38
C GLU A 135 5.93 -6.18 -12.66
N ALA A 136 5.19 -7.21 -13.13
CA ALA A 136 5.66 -8.59 -13.22
C ALA A 136 6.91 -8.79 -14.10
N LEU A 137 7.11 -7.96 -15.10
CA LEU A 137 8.23 -8.02 -16.03
C LEU A 137 9.39 -7.09 -15.63
N SER A 138 9.24 -6.34 -14.55
CA SER A 138 10.29 -5.44 -14.08
C SER A 138 11.52 -6.20 -13.56
N PRO A 139 12.72 -5.60 -13.64
CA PRO A 139 13.91 -6.16 -12.98
C PRO A 139 13.72 -6.36 -11.47
N TRP A 140 12.89 -5.52 -10.83
CA TRP A 140 12.55 -5.62 -9.44
C TRP A 140 11.73 -6.88 -9.12
N ALA A 141 10.73 -7.20 -9.94
CA ALA A 141 9.96 -8.43 -9.77
C ALA A 141 10.85 -9.68 -9.90
N ALA A 142 11.81 -9.67 -10.83
CA ALA A 142 12.78 -10.74 -10.97
C ALA A 142 13.68 -10.88 -9.72
N LEU A 143 14.15 -9.75 -9.17
CA LEU A 143 14.94 -9.72 -7.94
C LEU A 143 14.12 -10.25 -6.74
N TYR A 144 12.89 -9.75 -6.57
CA TYR A 144 12.00 -10.16 -5.48
C TYR A 144 11.69 -11.66 -5.52
N ARG A 145 11.37 -12.21 -6.71
CA ARG A 145 11.18 -13.67 -6.86
C ARG A 145 12.40 -14.44 -6.40
N ARG A 146 13.59 -14.05 -6.88
CA ARG A 146 14.84 -14.71 -6.51
C ARG A 146 15.16 -14.64 -5.01
N LEU A 147 14.88 -13.50 -4.37
CA LEU A 147 15.08 -13.34 -2.93
C LEU A 147 14.02 -14.12 -2.12
N GLY A 148 12.78 -14.21 -2.62
CA GLY A 148 11.71 -15.02 -2.03
C GLY A 148 12.01 -16.51 -2.11
N GLU A 149 12.52 -17.02 -3.24
CA GLU A 149 12.97 -18.41 -3.41
C GLU A 149 14.08 -18.76 -2.42
N LYS A 150 14.96 -17.83 -2.13
CA LYS A 150 16.05 -17.99 -1.14
C LYS A 150 15.60 -17.79 0.31
N GLY A 151 14.34 -17.45 0.55
CA GLY A 151 13.82 -17.16 1.89
C GLY A 151 14.34 -15.87 2.52
N VAL A 152 15.02 -15.02 1.73
CA VAL A 152 15.54 -13.72 2.21
C VAL A 152 14.42 -12.71 2.40
N LEU A 153 13.41 -12.74 1.53
CA LEU A 153 12.20 -11.91 1.61
C LEU A 153 10.97 -12.82 1.58
N PRO A 154 10.50 -13.32 2.72
CA PRO A 154 9.36 -14.24 2.79
C PRO A 154 8.06 -13.66 2.19
N TRP A 155 7.90 -12.33 2.23
CA TRP A 155 6.78 -11.61 1.62
C TRP A 155 6.88 -11.48 0.09
N ALA A 156 8.02 -11.80 -0.52
CA ALA A 156 8.19 -11.76 -1.97
C ALA A 156 7.50 -12.91 -2.73
N ARG A 157 6.62 -13.67 -2.07
CA ARG A 157 5.69 -14.64 -2.70
C ARG A 157 4.44 -13.99 -3.28
N ALA A 158 4.41 -12.67 -3.34
CA ALA A 158 3.34 -11.87 -3.93
C ALA A 158 3.04 -12.26 -5.38
N ARG A 159 1.79 -12.13 -5.76
CA ARG A 159 1.38 -12.21 -7.17
C ARG A 159 1.73 -10.90 -7.84
N PHE A 160 2.74 -10.91 -8.71
CA PHE A 160 3.11 -9.72 -9.47
C PHE A 160 2.08 -9.45 -10.57
N LEU A 161 1.61 -8.22 -10.65
CA LEU A 161 0.61 -7.81 -11.63
C LEU A 161 1.27 -7.56 -12.99
N ALA A 162 0.66 -8.06 -14.05
CA ALA A 162 1.18 -7.94 -15.41
C ALA A 162 0.99 -6.54 -16.03
N ARG A 163 0.29 -5.63 -15.35
CA ARG A 163 0.00 -4.28 -15.85
C ARG A 163 -0.13 -3.28 -14.72
N VAL A 164 0.57 -2.15 -14.87
CA VAL A 164 0.36 -0.97 -14.03
C VAL A 164 -0.73 -0.11 -14.66
N VAL A 165 -1.78 0.17 -13.91
CA VAL A 165 -2.76 1.18 -14.29
C VAL A 165 -2.29 2.50 -13.70
N VAL A 166 -1.87 3.44 -14.56
CA VAL A 166 -1.51 4.79 -14.11
C VAL A 166 -2.80 5.55 -13.80
N ALA A 167 -2.97 5.97 -12.57
CA ALA A 167 -4.07 6.83 -12.16
C ALA A 167 -3.97 8.19 -12.88
N GLY A 168 -5.09 8.65 -13.46
CA GLY A 168 -5.18 9.97 -14.08
C GLY A 168 -5.76 9.99 -15.49
N ASP A 169 -6.07 8.84 -16.09
CA ASP A 169 -6.76 8.80 -17.37
C ASP A 169 -8.28 8.79 -17.14
N PRO A 170 -8.99 9.89 -17.49
CA PRO A 170 -10.45 9.96 -17.37
C PRO A 170 -11.19 8.99 -18.32
N THR A 171 -10.46 8.31 -19.22
CA THR A 171 -11.02 7.33 -20.16
C THR A 171 -10.99 5.90 -19.61
N LEU A 172 -10.38 5.66 -18.45
CA LEU A 172 -10.44 4.35 -17.77
C LEU A 172 -11.85 4.11 -17.24
N GLN A 173 -12.67 3.49 -18.08
CA GLN A 173 -13.91 2.84 -17.65
C GLN A 173 -13.52 1.50 -16.99
N LEU A 174 -13.67 1.42 -15.66
CA LEU A 174 -13.67 0.16 -14.92
C LEU A 174 -15.02 -0.54 -15.11
#